data_fd54b6412ed1d2589f65e5ea428a0b2c
#
_entry.id   fd54b6412ed1d2589f65e5ea428a0b2c
#
_cell.length_a   1.000
_cell.length_b   1.000
_cell.length_c   1.000
_cell.angle_alpha   90.00
_cell.angle_beta   90.00
_cell.angle_gamma   90.00
#
_symmetry.space_group_name_H-M   'P 1'
#
loop_
_entity.id
_entity.type
_entity.pdbx_description
1 polymer ?
#
loop_
_entity_poly.entity_id
_entity_poly.type
_entity_poly.pdbx_seq_one_letter_code
_entity_poly.pdbx_strand_id
1 'polypeptide(L)'
;VEKIEEGYYHLNANIHRGVHYLSQKATEAHEAARIMVAEFLKAGKHEEIIFTRGTTEAINLVATSFGEAFCKAGDEVVVSVMEHHSNIVPWQMLCERKGMTLRVIPMNEKGELDLEAFKLLLNERTKIVSIAHVSNVLGTINPVAEIIRIAHQKNVPVLVDGAQSVPHIPVNVVELDADFYVFSGHKIYGPTGIGALYGKEKWLNAMPPYQGGGEMIATVTFEKTTYNELPFKFEAGTPDYIGSTALAEALRYVQ
;
A
#
# COMPACT_ATOMS: atom_id res chain seq x y z
N VAL A 1 -13.59 -18.30 -7.27
CA VAL A 1 -13.08 -19.30 -8.23
C VAL A 1 -13.62 -19.00 -9.62
N GLU A 2 -14.94 -18.99 -9.81
CA GLU A 2 -15.60 -18.76 -11.13
C GLU A 2 -15.06 -17.52 -11.87
N LYS A 3 -14.83 -16.41 -11.16
CA LYS A 3 -14.28 -15.18 -11.77
C LYS A 3 -12.85 -15.34 -12.29
N ILE A 4 -12.05 -16.20 -11.65
CA ILE A 4 -10.69 -16.54 -12.12
C ILE A 4 -10.78 -17.41 -13.38
N GLU A 5 -11.67 -18.41 -13.39
CA GLU A 5 -11.90 -19.25 -14.55
C GLU A 5 -12.40 -18.44 -15.75
N GLU A 6 -13.40 -17.57 -15.53
CA GLU A 6 -13.89 -16.62 -16.54
C GLU A 6 -12.74 -15.76 -17.10
N GLY A 7 -11.87 -15.24 -16.21
CA GLY A 7 -10.71 -14.45 -16.60
C GLY A 7 -9.78 -15.20 -17.54
N TYR A 8 -9.41 -16.45 -17.21
CA TYR A 8 -8.55 -17.25 -18.08
C TYR A 8 -9.21 -17.70 -19.36
N TYR A 9 -10.50 -18.02 -19.37
CA TYR A 9 -11.20 -18.47 -20.59
C TYR A 9 -11.60 -17.34 -21.52
N HIS A 10 -11.92 -16.15 -20.99
CA HIS A 10 -12.57 -15.10 -21.77
C HIS A 10 -11.86 -13.75 -21.80
N LEU A 11 -10.88 -13.52 -20.90
CA LEU A 11 -10.17 -12.24 -20.80
C LEU A 11 -8.64 -12.40 -20.90
N ASN A 12 -8.13 -13.61 -21.19
CA ASN A 12 -6.70 -13.86 -21.21
C ASN A 12 -6.03 -13.25 -22.45
N ALA A 13 -5.65 -11.98 -22.33
CA ALA A 13 -4.95 -11.22 -23.35
C ALA A 13 -4.02 -10.18 -22.69
N ASN A 14 -3.01 -9.72 -23.42
CA ASN A 14 -2.15 -8.63 -22.94
C ASN A 14 -2.98 -7.35 -22.73
N ILE A 15 -2.78 -6.63 -21.65
CA ILE A 15 -3.51 -5.41 -21.30
C ILE A 15 -2.69 -4.16 -21.65
N HIS A 16 -3.36 -3.00 -21.74
CA HIS A 16 -2.84 -1.65 -22.03
C HIS A 16 -2.13 -1.46 -23.39
N ARG A 17 -1.67 -2.52 -24.05
CA ARG A 17 -0.93 -2.47 -25.33
C ARG A 17 -1.64 -3.05 -26.53
N GLY A 18 -2.74 -3.74 -26.31
CA GLY A 18 -3.45 -4.44 -27.38
C GLY A 18 -4.52 -3.56 -28.02
N VAL A 19 -4.60 -3.63 -29.35
CA VAL A 19 -5.65 -2.97 -30.14
C VAL A 19 -6.80 -3.92 -30.51
N HIS A 20 -6.80 -5.15 -29.98
CA HIS A 20 -7.83 -6.15 -30.28
C HIS A 20 -8.83 -6.30 -29.11
N TYR A 21 -10.01 -6.81 -29.42
CA TYR A 21 -11.16 -6.91 -28.53
C TYR A 21 -10.83 -7.50 -27.13
N LEU A 22 -10.14 -8.63 -27.06
CA LEU A 22 -9.82 -9.26 -25.77
C LEU A 22 -8.89 -8.40 -24.91
N SER A 23 -7.92 -7.72 -25.51
CA SER A 23 -7.03 -6.81 -24.81
C SER A 23 -7.80 -5.63 -24.20
N GLN A 24 -8.73 -5.05 -24.94
CA GLN A 24 -9.59 -3.97 -24.43
C GLN A 24 -10.43 -4.46 -23.25
N LYS A 25 -11.07 -5.64 -23.38
CA LYS A 25 -11.88 -6.24 -22.32
C LYS A 25 -11.07 -6.56 -21.05
N ALA A 26 -9.88 -7.08 -21.19
CA ALA A 26 -8.99 -7.35 -20.06
C ALA A 26 -8.54 -6.05 -19.37
N THR A 27 -8.22 -5.00 -20.14
CA THR A 27 -7.88 -3.67 -19.62
C THR A 27 -9.08 -3.05 -18.87
N GLU A 28 -10.27 -3.06 -19.50
CA GLU A 28 -11.50 -2.56 -18.85
C GLU A 28 -11.79 -3.27 -17.53
N ALA A 29 -11.62 -4.58 -17.46
CA ALA A 29 -11.86 -5.37 -16.27
C ALA A 29 -10.83 -5.06 -15.16
N HIS A 30 -9.55 -4.88 -15.51
CA HIS A 30 -8.50 -4.52 -14.59
C HIS A 30 -8.69 -3.12 -13.99
N GLU A 31 -9.00 -2.13 -14.82
CA GLU A 31 -9.24 -0.76 -14.35
C GLU A 31 -10.57 -0.64 -13.58
N ALA A 32 -11.61 -1.37 -13.95
CA ALA A 32 -12.83 -1.48 -13.15
C ALA A 32 -12.56 -2.09 -11.76
N ALA A 33 -11.62 -3.03 -11.67
CA ALA A 33 -11.19 -3.57 -10.37
C ALA A 33 -10.47 -2.52 -9.52
N ARG A 34 -9.65 -1.64 -10.13
CA ARG A 34 -9.00 -0.52 -9.43
C ARG A 34 -10.03 0.47 -8.86
N ILE A 35 -11.03 0.82 -9.68
CA ILE A 35 -12.14 1.67 -9.23
C ILE A 35 -12.87 1.02 -8.04
N MET A 36 -13.16 -0.28 -8.11
CA MET A 36 -13.81 -1.01 -7.01
C MET A 36 -12.98 -0.97 -5.72
N VAL A 37 -11.66 -1.13 -5.80
CA VAL A 37 -10.77 -1.00 -4.62
C VAL A 37 -10.81 0.42 -4.06
N ALA A 38 -10.78 1.44 -4.93
CA ALA A 38 -10.87 2.84 -4.52
C ALA A 38 -12.20 3.13 -3.79
N GLU A 39 -13.32 2.69 -4.35
CA GLU A 39 -14.64 2.83 -3.74
C GLU A 39 -14.74 2.10 -2.40
N PHE A 40 -14.20 0.88 -2.31
CA PHE A 40 -14.20 0.08 -1.10
C PHE A 40 -13.43 0.75 0.05
N LEU A 41 -12.27 1.34 -0.25
CA LEU A 41 -11.47 2.10 0.71
C LEU A 41 -11.92 3.55 0.87
N LYS A 42 -12.90 4.00 0.08
CA LYS A 42 -13.35 5.40 -0.02
C LYS A 42 -12.21 6.37 -0.36
N ALA A 43 -11.32 5.95 -1.25
CA ALA A 43 -10.25 6.80 -1.77
C ALA A 43 -10.83 7.92 -2.64
N GLY A 44 -10.14 9.06 -2.67
CA GLY A 44 -10.57 10.23 -3.44
C GLY A 44 -10.43 10.05 -4.96
N LYS A 45 -9.44 9.25 -5.37
CA LYS A 45 -9.11 8.98 -6.78
C LYS A 45 -8.68 7.52 -6.94
N HIS A 46 -9.00 6.91 -8.08
CA HIS A 46 -8.57 5.54 -8.36
C HIS A 46 -7.08 5.45 -8.73
N GLU A 47 -6.46 6.53 -9.20
CA GLU A 47 -5.03 6.62 -9.47
C GLU A 47 -4.17 6.55 -8.18
N GLU A 48 -4.78 6.73 -7.01
CA GLU A 48 -4.15 6.53 -5.71
C GLU A 48 -4.07 5.06 -5.28
N ILE A 49 -4.63 4.14 -6.09
CA ILE A 49 -4.59 2.69 -5.86
C ILE A 49 -3.53 2.05 -6.75
N ILE A 50 -2.55 1.41 -6.12
CA ILE A 50 -1.50 0.64 -6.77
C ILE A 50 -1.72 -0.83 -6.47
N PHE A 51 -1.83 -1.68 -7.51
CA PHE A 51 -1.87 -3.12 -7.30
C PHE A 51 -0.50 -3.67 -6.93
N THR A 52 -0.48 -4.54 -5.95
CA THR A 52 0.72 -5.24 -5.46
C THR A 52 0.40 -6.70 -5.22
N ARG A 53 1.41 -7.53 -4.97
CA ARG A 53 1.19 -8.94 -4.61
C ARG A 53 0.62 -9.14 -3.20
N GLY A 54 0.40 -8.05 -2.47
CA GLY A 54 -0.15 -8.04 -1.11
C GLY A 54 0.54 -7.01 -0.23
N THR A 55 0.12 -6.96 1.04
CA THR A 55 0.60 -6.04 2.08
C THR A 55 2.13 -5.98 2.16
N THR A 56 2.80 -7.13 2.12
CA THR A 56 4.26 -7.19 2.24
C THR A 56 4.95 -6.43 1.11
N GLU A 57 4.54 -6.63 -0.14
CA GLU A 57 5.10 -5.88 -1.27
C GLU A 57 4.74 -4.39 -1.19
N ALA A 58 3.51 -4.07 -0.82
CA ALA A 58 3.07 -2.69 -0.67
C ALA A 58 3.93 -1.91 0.35
N ILE A 59 4.23 -2.52 1.51
CA ILE A 59 5.11 -1.91 2.51
C ILE A 59 6.55 -1.79 1.99
N ASN A 60 7.08 -2.82 1.31
CA ASN A 60 8.41 -2.75 0.68
C ASN A 60 8.50 -1.66 -0.38
N LEU A 61 7.45 -1.46 -1.18
CA LEU A 61 7.35 -0.37 -2.16
C LEU A 61 7.49 0.98 -1.44
N VAL A 62 6.67 1.22 -0.42
CA VAL A 62 6.74 2.50 0.33
C VAL A 62 8.10 2.64 1.01
N ALA A 63 8.58 1.62 1.73
CA ALA A 63 9.87 1.67 2.42
C ALA A 63 11.03 1.97 1.46
N THR A 64 10.99 1.43 0.25
CA THR A 64 12.04 1.66 -0.76
C THR A 64 11.90 3.04 -1.40
N SER A 65 10.75 3.34 -2.00
CA SER A 65 10.56 4.56 -2.78
C SER A 65 10.47 5.82 -1.92
N PHE A 66 9.75 5.75 -0.78
CA PHE A 66 9.71 6.83 0.21
C PHE A 66 11.10 7.03 0.85
N GLY A 67 11.74 5.92 1.23
CA GLY A 67 13.08 5.95 1.79
C GLY A 67 14.10 6.61 0.86
N GLU A 68 14.00 6.35 -0.44
CA GLU A 68 14.89 6.98 -1.43
C GLU A 68 14.64 8.47 -1.58
N ALA A 69 13.39 8.88 -1.62
CA ALA A 69 13.01 10.28 -1.84
C ALA A 69 13.25 11.18 -0.61
N PHE A 70 12.99 10.67 0.62
CA PHE A 70 12.81 11.54 1.78
C PHE A 70 13.72 11.22 2.97
N CYS A 71 14.47 10.10 2.92
CA CYS A 71 15.23 9.63 4.07
C CYS A 71 16.74 9.71 3.86
N LYS A 72 17.47 10.09 4.92
CA LYS A 72 18.92 10.16 4.98
C LYS A 72 19.46 9.59 6.28
N ALA A 73 20.79 9.45 6.38
CA ALA A 73 21.44 8.97 7.60
C ALA A 73 21.09 9.84 8.82
N GLY A 74 20.80 9.18 9.94
CA GLY A 74 20.38 9.80 11.19
C GLY A 74 18.87 10.04 11.31
N ASP A 75 18.09 9.85 10.24
CA ASP A 75 16.62 9.92 10.31
C ASP A 75 16.04 8.70 11.06
N GLU A 76 14.76 8.77 11.38
CA GLU A 76 14.07 7.76 12.18
C GLU A 76 12.76 7.30 11.51
N VAL A 77 12.47 6.01 11.65
CA VAL A 77 11.16 5.40 11.34
C VAL A 77 10.53 4.95 12.65
N VAL A 78 9.23 5.20 12.83
CA VAL A 78 8.50 4.75 14.02
C VAL A 78 7.54 3.64 13.63
N VAL A 79 7.58 2.52 14.35
CA VAL A 79 6.64 1.39 14.24
C VAL A 79 6.10 1.05 15.63
N SER A 80 5.10 0.17 15.74
CA SER A 80 4.68 -0.32 17.06
C SER A 80 5.29 -1.70 17.40
N VAL A 81 5.22 -2.06 18.68
CA VAL A 81 5.60 -3.39 19.15
C VAL A 81 4.64 -4.49 18.66
N MET A 82 3.46 -4.10 18.16
CA MET A 82 2.42 -5.02 17.69
C MET A 82 2.52 -5.37 16.20
N GLU A 83 3.54 -4.86 15.49
CA GLU A 83 3.62 -5.01 14.04
C GLU A 83 3.86 -6.45 13.61
N HIS A 84 3.23 -6.84 12.51
CA HIS A 84 3.58 -8.05 11.79
C HIS A 84 4.97 -7.91 11.15
N HIS A 85 5.69 -9.00 10.94
CA HIS A 85 7.03 -8.98 10.34
C HIS A 85 7.08 -8.22 9.00
N SER A 86 6.00 -8.25 8.20
CA SER A 86 5.89 -7.46 6.96
C SER A 86 5.98 -5.95 7.18
N ASN A 87 5.65 -5.48 8.40
CA ASN A 87 5.70 -4.07 8.78
C ASN A 87 6.85 -3.74 9.77
N ILE A 88 7.79 -4.65 9.94
CA ILE A 88 9.04 -4.43 10.70
C ILE A 88 10.24 -4.54 9.76
N VAL A 89 10.37 -5.68 9.09
CA VAL A 89 11.58 -6.03 8.33
C VAL A 89 11.91 -5.04 7.21
N PRO A 90 10.95 -4.57 6.37
CA PRO A 90 11.26 -3.57 5.34
C PRO A 90 11.86 -2.27 5.91
N TRP A 91 11.38 -1.85 7.07
CA TRP A 91 11.87 -0.65 7.75
C TRP A 91 13.24 -0.87 8.38
N GLN A 92 13.51 -2.06 8.96
CA GLN A 92 14.85 -2.44 9.42
C GLN A 92 15.85 -2.42 8.27
N MET A 93 15.51 -3.02 7.12
CA MET A 93 16.34 -3.01 5.90
C MET A 93 16.59 -1.59 5.38
N LEU A 94 15.59 -0.70 5.42
CA LEU A 94 15.77 0.71 5.07
C LEU A 94 16.73 1.39 6.05
N CYS A 95 16.51 1.22 7.36
CA CYS A 95 17.33 1.82 8.41
C CYS A 95 18.80 1.38 8.29
N GLU A 96 19.03 0.08 8.09
CA GLU A 96 20.37 -0.48 7.90
C GLU A 96 21.05 0.08 6.66
N ARG A 97 20.34 0.10 5.53
CA ARG A 97 20.87 0.58 4.23
C ARG A 97 21.20 2.08 4.23
N LYS A 98 20.41 2.90 4.96
CA LYS A 98 20.56 4.37 4.97
C LYS A 98 21.19 4.94 6.25
N GLY A 99 21.57 4.11 7.23
CA GLY A 99 22.10 4.59 8.52
C GLY A 99 21.06 5.32 9.36
N MET A 100 19.82 4.82 9.35
CA MET A 100 18.69 5.36 10.10
C MET A 100 18.43 4.55 11.38
N THR A 101 17.48 4.99 12.20
CA THR A 101 17.08 4.30 13.43
C THR A 101 15.61 3.92 13.40
N LEU A 102 15.31 2.66 13.73
CA LEU A 102 13.94 2.21 13.98
C LEU A 102 13.57 2.48 15.45
N ARG A 103 12.47 3.19 15.65
CA ARG A 103 11.88 3.48 16.98
C ARG A 103 10.61 2.66 17.15
N VAL A 104 10.34 2.21 18.37
CA VAL A 104 9.22 1.32 18.66
C VAL A 104 8.30 1.93 19.71
N ILE A 105 7.01 2.07 19.37
CA ILE A 105 5.95 2.47 20.30
C ILE A 105 5.66 1.27 21.22
N PRO A 106 5.81 1.41 22.55
CA PRO A 106 5.48 0.34 23.49
C PRO A 106 3.96 0.15 23.62
N MET A 107 3.55 -0.96 24.22
CA MET A 107 2.18 -1.22 24.65
C MET A 107 2.12 -1.44 26.16
N ASN A 108 0.93 -1.24 26.73
CA ASN A 108 0.64 -1.56 28.12
C ASN A 108 0.27 -3.04 28.31
N GLU A 109 0.02 -3.47 29.56
CA GLU A 109 -0.37 -4.84 29.89
C GLU A 109 -1.74 -5.26 29.32
N LYS A 110 -2.56 -4.31 28.90
CA LYS A 110 -3.85 -4.58 28.25
C LYS A 110 -3.72 -4.78 26.73
N GLY A 111 -2.51 -4.66 26.17
CA GLY A 111 -2.29 -4.75 24.74
C GLY A 111 -2.73 -3.50 23.99
N GLU A 112 -2.70 -2.33 24.61
CA GLU A 112 -2.99 -1.01 24.02
C GLU A 112 -1.70 -0.23 23.84
N LEU A 113 -1.55 0.49 22.73
CA LEU A 113 -0.37 1.32 22.46
C LEU A 113 -0.28 2.51 23.42
N ASP A 114 0.92 2.79 23.89
CA ASP A 114 1.22 3.95 24.73
C ASP A 114 1.36 5.22 23.87
N LEU A 115 0.28 6.01 23.77
CA LEU A 115 0.27 7.23 22.98
C LEU A 115 1.10 8.37 23.57
N GLU A 116 1.36 8.37 24.88
CA GLU A 116 2.26 9.35 25.49
C GLU A 116 3.71 9.05 25.11
N ALA A 117 4.11 7.78 25.18
CA ALA A 117 5.40 7.36 24.66
C ALA A 117 5.53 7.65 23.16
N PHE A 118 4.47 7.42 22.39
CA PHE A 118 4.46 7.76 20.95
C PHE A 118 4.74 9.25 20.69
N LYS A 119 4.08 10.14 21.41
CA LYS A 119 4.29 11.60 21.29
C LYS A 119 5.75 11.99 21.55
N LEU A 120 6.40 11.32 22.52
CA LEU A 120 7.81 11.56 22.86
C LEU A 120 8.79 11.01 21.82
N LEU A 121 8.41 9.97 21.08
CA LEU A 121 9.22 9.43 19.98
C LEU A 121 9.26 10.35 18.76
N LEU A 122 8.20 11.16 18.54
CA LEU A 122 8.13 12.04 17.38
C LEU A 122 9.02 13.27 17.53
N ASN A 123 10.00 13.38 16.64
CA ASN A 123 10.94 14.50 16.58
C ASN A 123 11.26 14.89 15.13
N GLU A 124 12.14 15.86 14.91
CA GLU A 124 12.49 16.38 13.59
C GLU A 124 13.14 15.34 12.65
N ARG A 125 13.71 14.27 13.22
CA ARG A 125 14.32 13.17 12.46
C ARG A 125 13.28 12.12 12.04
N THR A 126 12.11 12.10 12.66
CA THR A 126 11.05 11.14 12.31
C THR A 126 10.54 11.43 10.91
N LYS A 127 10.65 10.46 10.00
CA LYS A 127 10.23 10.62 8.58
C LYS A 127 8.91 9.95 8.26
N ILE A 128 8.61 8.84 8.91
CA ILE A 128 7.36 8.10 8.70
C ILE A 128 7.02 7.29 9.94
N VAL A 129 5.72 7.14 10.19
CA VAL A 129 5.15 6.18 11.14
C VAL A 129 4.52 5.05 10.34
N SER A 130 4.77 3.80 10.72
CA SER A 130 4.12 2.64 10.09
C SER A 130 3.48 1.77 11.16
N ILE A 131 2.14 1.58 11.08
CA ILE A 131 1.35 1.06 12.18
C ILE A 131 0.26 0.11 11.70
N ALA A 132 0.06 -1.02 12.38
CA ALA A 132 -1.07 -1.90 12.16
C ALA A 132 -2.38 -1.27 12.63
N HIS A 133 -3.43 -1.31 11.80
CA HIS A 133 -4.77 -0.88 12.21
C HIS A 133 -5.38 -1.86 13.22
N VAL A 134 -5.25 -3.16 12.94
CA VAL A 134 -5.68 -4.23 13.84
C VAL A 134 -4.54 -5.23 14.01
N SER A 135 -4.20 -5.53 15.25
CA SER A 135 -3.15 -6.52 15.56
C SER A 135 -3.59 -7.92 15.12
N ASN A 136 -2.74 -8.61 14.36
CA ASN A 136 -2.97 -10.00 13.95
C ASN A 136 -2.83 -11.02 15.08
N VAL A 137 -2.21 -10.64 16.20
CA VAL A 137 -1.98 -11.51 17.36
C VAL A 137 -3.01 -11.24 18.46
N LEU A 138 -3.22 -9.97 18.79
CA LEU A 138 -4.05 -9.56 19.91
C LEU A 138 -5.51 -9.26 19.51
N GLY A 139 -5.76 -8.94 18.23
CA GLY A 139 -7.05 -8.43 17.76
C GLY A 139 -7.34 -7.00 18.22
N THR A 140 -6.39 -6.34 18.90
CA THR A 140 -6.51 -4.96 19.33
C THR A 140 -6.69 -4.05 18.11
N ILE A 141 -7.73 -3.22 18.11
CA ILE A 141 -7.93 -2.15 17.13
C ILE A 141 -7.19 -0.93 17.63
N ASN A 142 -6.10 -0.58 16.95
CA ASN A 142 -5.29 0.58 17.30
C ASN A 142 -6.01 1.89 16.95
N PRO A 143 -5.83 2.96 17.73
CA PRO A 143 -6.46 4.27 17.50
C PRO A 143 -5.73 5.03 16.37
N VAL A 144 -5.74 4.46 15.15
CA VAL A 144 -4.95 4.98 14.01
C VAL A 144 -5.33 6.41 13.63
N ALA A 145 -6.60 6.80 13.74
CA ALA A 145 -7.01 8.18 13.49
C ALA A 145 -6.33 9.18 14.45
N GLU A 146 -6.19 8.82 15.72
CA GLU A 146 -5.48 9.65 16.69
C GLU A 146 -3.96 9.65 16.45
N ILE A 147 -3.39 8.49 16.12
CA ILE A 147 -1.97 8.36 15.77
C ILE A 147 -1.63 9.22 14.56
N ILE A 148 -2.46 9.17 13.50
CA ILE A 148 -2.30 10.01 12.30
C ILE A 148 -2.37 11.48 12.67
N ARG A 149 -3.38 11.90 13.44
CA ARG A 149 -3.54 13.28 13.88
C ARG A 149 -2.31 13.80 14.66
N ILE A 150 -1.75 12.98 15.55
CA ILE A 150 -0.56 13.33 16.33
C ILE A 150 0.67 13.43 15.42
N ALA A 151 0.88 12.47 14.51
CA ALA A 151 1.99 12.46 13.57
C ALA A 151 1.92 13.67 12.62
N HIS A 152 0.74 13.98 12.09
CA HIS A 152 0.53 15.12 11.19
C HIS A 152 0.79 16.48 11.85
N GLN A 153 0.61 16.63 13.17
CA GLN A 153 1.03 17.84 13.89
C GLN A 153 2.55 18.10 13.81
N LYS A 154 3.32 17.07 13.50
CA LYS A 154 4.77 17.11 13.29
C LYS A 154 5.15 16.99 11.81
N ASN A 155 4.18 17.05 10.89
CA ASN A 155 4.34 16.82 9.44
C ASN A 155 4.94 15.45 9.10
N VAL A 156 4.67 14.43 9.91
CA VAL A 156 5.12 13.05 9.70
C VAL A 156 4.01 12.24 9.06
N PRO A 157 4.22 11.68 7.85
CA PRO A 157 3.24 10.83 7.20
C PRO A 157 3.09 9.47 7.89
N VAL A 158 1.91 8.85 7.70
CA VAL A 158 1.57 7.57 8.33
C VAL A 158 1.18 6.54 7.29
N LEU A 159 1.85 5.37 7.33
CA LEU A 159 1.41 4.15 6.66
C LEU A 159 0.61 3.31 7.64
N VAL A 160 -0.57 2.88 7.22
CA VAL A 160 -1.44 1.98 7.99
C VAL A 160 -1.46 0.60 7.35
N ASP A 161 -1.02 -0.42 8.10
CA ASP A 161 -1.20 -1.83 7.71
C ASP A 161 -2.64 -2.25 8.01
N GLY A 162 -3.43 -2.33 6.95
CA GLY A 162 -4.84 -2.71 6.97
C GLY A 162 -5.11 -4.20 6.75
N ALA A 163 -4.08 -5.04 6.78
CA ALA A 163 -4.23 -6.46 6.45
C ALA A 163 -5.27 -7.20 7.30
N GLN A 164 -5.48 -6.78 8.55
CA GLN A 164 -6.48 -7.35 9.43
C GLN A 164 -7.73 -6.48 9.57
N SER A 165 -7.67 -5.18 9.30
CA SER A 165 -8.83 -4.31 9.40
C SER A 165 -9.76 -4.42 8.19
N VAL A 166 -9.22 -4.43 6.97
CA VAL A 166 -10.01 -4.47 5.73
C VAL A 166 -11.01 -5.63 5.68
N PRO A 167 -10.69 -6.85 6.14
CA PRO A 167 -11.67 -7.94 6.18
C PRO A 167 -12.72 -7.83 7.31
N HIS A 168 -12.54 -6.98 8.31
CA HIS A 168 -13.33 -7.05 9.55
C HIS A 168 -14.06 -5.76 9.92
N ILE A 169 -13.58 -4.60 9.49
CA ILE A 169 -14.19 -3.31 9.82
C ILE A 169 -14.25 -2.41 8.59
N PRO A 170 -15.25 -1.53 8.46
CA PRO A 170 -15.29 -0.53 7.41
C PRO A 170 -14.07 0.41 7.49
N VAL A 171 -13.46 0.68 6.34
CA VAL A 171 -12.30 1.56 6.23
C VAL A 171 -12.66 2.76 5.34
N ASN A 172 -12.29 3.96 5.80
CA ASN A 172 -12.37 5.19 5.03
C ASN A 172 -11.01 5.90 5.10
N VAL A 173 -10.18 5.72 4.07
CA VAL A 173 -8.80 6.25 4.07
C VAL A 173 -8.75 7.77 4.03
N VAL A 174 -9.78 8.42 3.46
CA VAL A 174 -9.91 9.88 3.42
C VAL A 174 -10.28 10.43 4.79
N GLU A 175 -11.25 9.83 5.47
CA GLU A 175 -11.67 10.24 6.82
C GLU A 175 -10.56 10.00 7.85
N LEU A 176 -9.83 8.89 7.73
CA LEU A 176 -8.64 8.61 8.54
C LEU A 176 -7.50 9.58 8.26
N ASP A 177 -7.51 10.25 7.11
CA ASP A 177 -6.41 11.06 6.59
C ASP A 177 -5.09 10.25 6.46
N ALA A 178 -5.17 8.94 6.20
CA ALA A 178 -4.00 8.08 6.03
C ALA A 178 -3.19 8.51 4.81
N ASP A 179 -1.85 8.55 4.95
CA ASP A 179 -0.98 8.89 3.81
C ASP A 179 -0.74 7.66 2.91
N PHE A 180 -0.67 6.47 3.53
CA PHE A 180 -0.63 5.17 2.86
C PHE A 180 -1.50 4.18 3.63
N TYR A 181 -2.16 3.28 2.90
CA TYR A 181 -2.97 2.20 3.47
C TYR A 181 -2.80 0.93 2.64
N VAL A 182 -2.52 -0.20 3.27
CA VAL A 182 -2.16 -1.43 2.55
C VAL A 182 -2.99 -2.62 3.00
N PHE A 183 -3.32 -3.53 2.07
CA PHE A 183 -3.99 -4.79 2.41
C PHE A 183 -3.69 -5.90 1.41
N SER A 184 -4.05 -7.13 1.78
CA SER A 184 -3.89 -8.36 0.97
C SER A 184 -5.23 -8.98 0.61
N GLY A 185 -5.42 -9.34 -0.65
CA GLY A 185 -6.66 -9.92 -1.16
C GLY A 185 -7.03 -11.26 -0.52
N HIS A 186 -6.05 -12.12 -0.24
CA HIS A 186 -6.29 -13.44 0.36
C HIS A 186 -6.88 -13.40 1.78
N LYS A 187 -6.84 -12.25 2.45
CA LYS A 187 -7.46 -12.07 3.77
C LYS A 187 -8.92 -11.61 3.69
N ILE A 188 -9.37 -11.17 2.51
CA ILE A 188 -10.74 -10.71 2.26
C ILE A 188 -11.41 -11.55 1.16
N TYR A 189 -11.30 -12.87 1.24
CA TYR A 189 -11.86 -13.84 0.31
C TYR A 189 -11.36 -13.75 -1.14
N GLY A 190 -10.40 -12.87 -1.43
CA GLY A 190 -9.76 -12.74 -2.72
C GLY A 190 -8.66 -13.79 -2.95
N PRO A 191 -8.08 -13.85 -4.16
CA PRO A 191 -6.98 -14.77 -4.44
C PRO A 191 -5.69 -14.38 -3.72
N THR A 192 -4.77 -15.34 -3.62
CA THR A 192 -3.38 -15.09 -3.24
C THR A 192 -2.65 -14.32 -4.35
N GLY A 193 -1.59 -13.62 -4.00
CA GLY A 193 -0.75 -12.93 -4.99
C GLY A 193 -1.29 -11.60 -5.49
N ILE A 194 -2.36 -11.10 -4.90
CA ILE A 194 -2.92 -9.77 -5.17
C ILE A 194 -3.23 -9.02 -3.87
N GLY A 195 -3.05 -7.73 -3.87
CA GLY A 195 -3.40 -6.78 -2.84
C GLY A 195 -3.30 -5.37 -3.37
N ALA A 196 -3.45 -4.39 -2.52
CA ALA A 196 -3.37 -2.99 -2.93
C ALA A 196 -2.64 -2.12 -1.90
N LEU A 197 -2.01 -1.08 -2.42
CA LEU A 197 -1.54 0.10 -1.73
C LEU A 197 -2.45 1.26 -2.15
N TYR A 198 -3.10 1.89 -1.18
CA TYR A 198 -3.56 3.27 -1.31
C TYR A 198 -2.42 4.20 -0.90
N GLY A 199 -2.18 5.26 -1.65
CA GLY A 199 -1.26 6.33 -1.28
C GLY A 199 -1.76 7.67 -1.75
N LYS A 200 -1.69 8.70 -0.90
CA LYS A 200 -2.04 10.08 -1.31
C LYS A 200 -1.21 10.48 -2.52
N GLU A 201 -1.86 11.02 -3.53
CA GLU A 201 -1.25 11.44 -4.81
C GLU A 201 0.04 12.27 -4.62
N LYS A 202 0.04 13.19 -3.64
CA LYS A 202 1.23 14.03 -3.33
C LYS A 202 2.48 13.21 -3.02
N TRP A 203 2.33 12.09 -2.27
CA TRP A 203 3.43 11.21 -1.92
C TRP A 203 3.83 10.33 -3.10
N LEU A 204 2.85 9.70 -3.74
CA LEU A 204 3.10 8.84 -4.90
C LEU A 204 3.80 9.60 -6.04
N ASN A 205 3.41 10.85 -6.31
CA ASN A 205 4.07 11.67 -7.32
C ASN A 205 5.52 12.02 -6.97
N ALA A 206 5.81 12.28 -5.69
CA ALA A 206 7.14 12.66 -5.23
C ALA A 206 8.11 11.47 -5.06
N MET A 207 7.60 10.24 -4.90
CA MET A 207 8.41 9.03 -4.78
C MET A 207 8.93 8.57 -6.14
N PRO A 208 10.18 8.05 -6.26
CA PRO A 208 10.64 7.35 -7.44
C PRO A 208 9.91 6.00 -7.62
N PRO A 209 9.95 5.40 -8.82
CA PRO A 209 9.43 4.07 -9.04
C PRO A 209 10.07 3.02 -8.12
N TYR A 210 9.32 1.98 -7.80
CA TYR A 210 9.80 0.86 -6.99
C TYR A 210 10.56 -0.18 -7.83
N GLN A 211 10.01 -0.50 -8.99
CA GLN A 211 10.58 -1.48 -9.94
C GLN A 211 10.69 -0.84 -11.32
N GLY A 212 11.67 -1.29 -12.11
CA GLY A 212 11.83 -0.88 -13.50
C GLY A 212 11.41 -1.98 -14.47
N GLY A 213 10.78 -1.60 -15.57
CA GLY A 213 10.34 -2.54 -16.61
C GLY A 213 9.43 -1.88 -17.64
N GLY A 214 8.68 -2.68 -18.36
CA GLY A 214 7.61 -2.20 -19.23
C GLY A 214 6.43 -1.65 -18.42
N GLU A 215 5.47 -1.04 -19.06
CA GLU A 215 4.25 -0.38 -18.55
C GLU A 215 4.53 0.90 -17.71
N MET A 216 5.51 0.89 -16.82
CA MET A 216 5.80 1.99 -15.89
C MET A 216 6.60 3.15 -16.51
N ILE A 217 6.97 3.04 -17.77
CA ILE A 217 7.78 4.00 -18.52
C ILE A 217 6.93 4.85 -19.48
N ALA A 218 7.28 6.14 -19.64
CA ALA A 218 6.76 7.00 -20.71
C ALA A 218 7.69 6.98 -21.93
N THR A 219 8.99 7.20 -21.73
CA THR A 219 10.01 7.13 -22.80
C THR A 219 11.26 6.45 -22.27
N VAL A 220 11.96 5.71 -23.17
CA VAL A 220 13.24 5.06 -22.86
C VAL A 220 14.24 5.35 -23.97
N THR A 221 15.41 5.83 -23.58
CA THR A 221 16.63 5.84 -24.40
C THR A 221 17.75 5.17 -23.60
N PHE A 222 18.88 4.91 -24.22
CA PHE A 222 20.03 4.36 -23.48
C PHE A 222 20.59 5.35 -22.43
N GLU A 223 20.37 6.66 -22.63
CA GLU A 223 20.87 7.71 -21.75
C GLU A 223 19.89 8.07 -20.64
N LYS A 224 18.55 7.94 -20.90
CA LYS A 224 17.54 8.40 -19.97
C LYS A 224 16.20 7.67 -20.14
N THR A 225 15.55 7.43 -19.02
CA THR A 225 14.16 6.97 -18.93
C THR A 225 13.29 8.02 -18.26
N THR A 226 12.08 8.22 -18.79
CA THR A 226 11.00 8.95 -18.09
C THR A 226 9.91 7.98 -17.72
N TYR A 227 9.22 8.28 -16.63
CA TYR A 227 8.24 7.37 -16.03
C TYR A 227 6.82 7.78 -16.39
N ASN A 228 5.93 6.80 -16.38
CA ASN A 228 4.52 7.01 -16.64
C ASN A 228 3.82 7.72 -15.46
N GLU A 229 2.59 8.15 -15.67
CA GLU A 229 1.74 8.73 -14.63
C GLU A 229 1.24 7.66 -13.65
N LEU A 230 0.62 8.09 -12.55
CA LEU A 230 -0.06 7.20 -11.62
C LEU A 230 -1.27 6.54 -12.28
N PRO A 231 -1.58 5.31 -11.95
CA PRO A 231 -0.88 4.39 -11.04
C PRO A 231 0.30 3.66 -11.68
N PHE A 232 0.43 3.69 -13.01
CA PHE A 232 1.33 2.86 -13.83
C PHE A 232 2.79 3.01 -13.47
N LYS A 233 3.22 4.17 -12.96
CA LYS A 233 4.58 4.41 -12.46
C LYS A 233 5.07 3.35 -11.47
N PHE A 234 4.16 2.72 -10.71
CA PHE A 234 4.49 1.71 -9.70
C PHE A 234 4.13 0.28 -10.09
N GLU A 235 3.60 0.07 -11.29
CA GLU A 235 3.15 -1.24 -11.79
C GLU A 235 4.00 -1.67 -12.98
N ALA A 236 5.22 -2.18 -12.71
CA ALA A 236 6.16 -2.61 -13.73
C ALA A 236 5.85 -4.02 -14.24
N GLY A 237 5.85 -4.19 -15.56
CA GLY A 237 5.58 -5.47 -16.23
C GLY A 237 4.10 -5.72 -16.43
N THR A 238 3.76 -6.91 -16.97
CA THR A 238 2.35 -7.29 -17.14
C THR A 238 1.71 -7.52 -15.78
N PRO A 239 0.65 -6.77 -15.40
CA PRO A 239 0.02 -6.91 -14.10
C PRO A 239 -0.84 -8.17 -14.00
N ASP A 240 -1.16 -8.58 -12.78
CA ASP A 240 -2.13 -9.66 -12.50
C ASP A 240 -3.56 -9.15 -12.68
N TYR A 241 -3.99 -9.00 -13.94
CA TYR A 241 -5.34 -8.52 -14.27
C TYR A 241 -6.44 -9.53 -13.93
N ILE A 242 -6.12 -10.82 -13.86
CA ILE A 242 -7.06 -11.86 -13.42
C ILE A 242 -7.24 -11.80 -11.91
N GLY A 243 -6.15 -11.70 -11.16
CA GLY A 243 -6.18 -11.56 -9.71
C GLY A 243 -6.88 -10.29 -9.25
N SER A 244 -6.64 -9.15 -9.91
CA SER A 244 -7.31 -7.88 -9.58
C SER A 244 -8.83 -7.95 -9.84
N THR A 245 -9.25 -8.55 -10.96
CA THR A 245 -10.67 -8.75 -11.26
C THR A 245 -11.35 -9.67 -10.24
N ALA A 246 -10.65 -10.73 -9.82
CA ALA A 246 -11.16 -11.63 -8.77
C ALA A 246 -11.17 -10.97 -7.38
N LEU A 247 -10.21 -10.09 -7.09
CA LEU A 247 -10.22 -9.26 -5.88
C LEU A 247 -11.46 -8.35 -5.85
N ALA A 248 -11.77 -7.68 -6.96
CA ALA A 248 -12.95 -6.82 -7.06
C ALA A 248 -14.24 -7.60 -6.78
N GLU A 249 -14.35 -8.85 -7.24
CA GLU A 249 -15.49 -9.70 -6.93
C GLU A 249 -15.57 -10.08 -5.45
N ALA A 250 -14.43 -10.34 -4.81
CA ALA A 250 -14.37 -10.59 -3.39
C ALA A 250 -14.82 -9.36 -2.56
N LEU A 251 -14.42 -8.15 -2.98
CA LEU A 251 -14.85 -6.91 -2.33
C LEU A 251 -16.37 -6.69 -2.46
N ARG A 252 -16.96 -6.97 -3.63
CA ARG A 252 -18.43 -6.92 -3.82
C ARG A 252 -19.17 -7.90 -2.91
N TYR A 253 -18.59 -9.09 -2.69
CA TYR A 253 -19.19 -10.10 -1.80
C TYR A 253 -19.24 -9.65 -0.35
N VAL A 254 -18.27 -8.83 0.08
CA VAL A 254 -18.15 -8.36 1.48
C VAL A 254 -19.02 -7.12 1.74
N GLN A 255 -19.33 -6.31 0.73
CA GLN A 255 -20.23 -5.15 0.83
C GLN A 255 -21.69 -5.57 1.01
#